data_f2d604a4b23f063b125e24d7f4a316e8
#
_entry.id   f2d604a4b23f063b125e24d7f4a316e8
#
_cell.length_a   1.000
_cell.length_b   1.000
_cell.length_c   1.000
_cell.angle_alpha   90.00
_cell.angle_beta   90.00
_cell.angle_gamma   90.00
#
_symmetry.space_group_name_H-M   'P 1'
#
loop_
_entity.id
_entity.type
_entity.pdbx_description
1 polymer ?
#
loop_
_entity_poly.entity_id
_entity_poly.type
_entity_poly.pdbx_seq_one_letter_code
_entity_poly.pdbx_strand_id
1 'polypeptide(L)'
;MKKNGKYDLQKLKKDALGSLTAVGWIFPLALAFGSNSPFGAAAGLVGAIIDCIIGSGSRVRIPTPHVEVFAILIYAANTIGVPGAMLSSIIAGMLLLFVATIQFNKSFFKIPPAALGAVTFIVAAVLCITQVNYYFGIGVPSGSAFETLAAYRSFGFHSNWRGVLYGTITLVIMITYPIKFKKLSRKVPAPAVALVLTTVLNLILNPVAERTAIDEVGAFVSSPSFMLVGDISIFDVTPEKLLPSFIYAWALVVVLVSDTLLRENRVSAVRSSLAFKGVRSIICPMCDGMTVGDESSEGETRMTGIFAAVIMILFSVVAHPVIMRVPTATLAVIIICTAWKKVRFKAIKTAFKGNKRVLAIIAFAAMVVLGIFFDMVVVIDVVSLSALVYCFDRRRRVRKKAERLSELHEKNI
;
A
#
# COMPACT_ATOMS: atom_id res chain seq x y z
N MET A 1 2.35 25.65 31.53
CA MET A 1 2.78 26.84 30.75
C MET A 1 3.06 26.41 29.31
N LYS A 2 2.20 26.79 28.35
CA LYS A 2 2.43 26.61 26.91
C LYS A 2 3.47 27.61 26.45
N LYS A 3 4.69 27.19 26.15
CA LYS A 3 5.63 28.02 25.40
C LYS A 3 5.01 28.30 24.02
N ASN A 4 4.67 29.56 23.77
CA ASN A 4 4.34 30.06 22.43
C ASN A 4 5.59 29.88 21.53
N GLY A 5 5.72 28.74 20.90
CA GLY A 5 6.84 28.46 20.04
C GLY A 5 6.61 29.14 18.70
N LYS A 6 7.24 30.29 18.48
CA LYS A 6 7.52 30.76 17.12
C LYS A 6 8.15 29.61 16.36
N TYR A 7 7.66 29.37 15.14
CA TYR A 7 8.21 28.35 14.26
C TYR A 7 9.66 28.73 13.93
N ASP A 8 10.60 28.00 14.53
CA ASP A 8 12.01 28.36 14.50
C ASP A 8 12.62 27.95 13.14
N LEU A 9 13.51 28.75 12.59
CA LEU A 9 14.19 28.51 11.29
C LEU A 9 14.88 27.14 11.27
N GLN A 10 15.37 26.67 12.42
CA GLN A 10 15.99 25.35 12.54
C GLN A 10 14.97 24.21 12.35
N LYS A 11 13.74 24.36 12.85
CA LYS A 11 12.64 23.40 12.65
C LYS A 11 12.19 23.39 11.20
N LEU A 12 12.09 24.57 10.58
CA LEU A 12 11.78 24.69 9.16
C LEU A 12 12.78 23.93 8.27
N LYS A 13 14.08 24.08 8.52
CA LYS A 13 15.13 23.34 7.80
C LYS A 13 15.02 21.84 8.00
N LYS A 14 14.74 21.38 9.21
CA LYS A 14 14.57 19.94 9.51
C LYS A 14 13.34 19.37 8.83
N ASP A 15 12.22 20.09 8.85
CA ASP A 15 10.98 19.67 8.20
C ASP A 15 11.15 19.65 6.66
N ALA A 16 11.83 20.64 6.09
CA ALA A 16 12.12 20.67 4.65
C ALA A 16 13.04 19.52 4.21
N LEU A 17 14.09 19.22 4.98
CA LEU A 17 14.97 18.08 4.70
C LEU A 17 14.25 16.74 4.93
N GLY A 18 13.43 16.64 5.96
CA GLY A 18 12.60 15.47 6.23
C GLY A 18 11.59 15.22 5.11
N SER A 19 10.93 16.27 4.61
CA SER A 19 10.00 16.15 3.50
C SER A 19 10.69 15.77 2.18
N LEU A 20 11.89 16.29 1.91
CA LEU A 20 12.65 15.89 0.73
C LEU A 20 13.03 14.40 0.77
N THR A 21 13.46 13.92 1.93
CA THR A 21 13.73 12.48 2.13
C THR A 21 12.46 11.63 1.96
N ALA A 22 11.34 12.10 2.51
CA ALA A 22 10.06 11.41 2.39
C ALA A 22 9.57 11.36 0.93
N VAL A 23 9.64 12.47 0.21
CA VAL A 23 9.29 12.52 -1.22
C VAL A 23 10.16 11.55 -2.03
N GLY A 24 11.44 11.40 -1.69
CA GLY A 24 12.31 10.41 -2.32
C GLY A 24 11.82 8.95 -2.17
N TRP A 25 11.03 8.64 -1.15
CA TRP A 25 10.32 7.36 -1.01
C TRP A 25 8.95 7.35 -1.66
N ILE A 26 8.15 8.37 -1.38
CA ILE A 26 6.73 8.43 -1.75
C ILE A 26 6.57 8.58 -3.25
N PHE A 27 7.33 9.50 -3.87
CA PHE A 27 7.18 9.81 -5.28
C PHE A 27 7.44 8.62 -6.21
N PRO A 28 8.57 7.87 -6.10
CA PRO A 28 8.79 6.70 -6.94
C PRO A 28 7.76 5.60 -6.73
N LEU A 29 7.28 5.41 -5.49
CA LEU A 29 6.28 4.40 -5.18
C LEU A 29 4.88 4.80 -5.66
N ALA A 30 4.49 6.05 -5.49
CA ALA A 30 3.22 6.57 -5.98
C ALA A 30 3.15 6.48 -7.52
N LEU A 31 4.25 6.88 -8.18
CA LEU A 31 4.39 6.75 -9.62
C LEU A 31 4.31 5.28 -10.06
N ALA A 32 5.02 4.37 -9.37
CA ALA A 32 5.02 2.96 -9.67
C ALA A 32 3.63 2.33 -9.47
N PHE A 33 2.95 2.66 -8.39
CA PHE A 33 1.62 2.15 -8.10
C PHE A 33 0.57 2.66 -9.08
N GLY A 34 0.64 3.92 -9.48
CA GLY A 34 -0.25 4.46 -10.51
C GLY A 34 0.01 3.85 -11.88
N SER A 35 1.25 3.98 -12.40
CA SER A 35 1.59 3.59 -13.77
C SER A 35 1.45 2.10 -14.07
N ASN A 36 1.71 1.25 -13.07
CA ASN A 36 1.60 -0.20 -13.23
C ASN A 36 0.21 -0.71 -12.76
N SER A 37 -0.82 0.10 -12.88
CA SER A 37 -2.18 -0.22 -12.51
C SER A 37 -3.19 0.40 -13.48
N PRO A 38 -4.45 -0.08 -13.51
CA PRO A 38 -5.50 0.54 -14.33
C PRO A 38 -5.86 1.97 -13.93
N PHE A 39 -5.39 2.45 -12.76
CA PHE A 39 -5.66 3.82 -12.29
C PHE A 39 -4.84 4.89 -13.03
N GLY A 40 -3.67 4.52 -13.53
CA GLY A 40 -2.76 5.45 -14.19
C GLY A 40 -1.82 6.19 -13.22
N ALA A 41 -0.73 6.71 -13.78
CA ALA A 41 0.33 7.40 -13.03
C ALA A 41 -0.18 8.63 -12.28
N ALA A 42 -1.10 9.38 -12.90
CA ALA A 42 -1.71 10.56 -12.31
C ALA A 42 -2.45 10.23 -11.01
N ALA A 43 -3.26 9.17 -11.00
CA ALA A 43 -4.01 8.76 -9.81
C ALA A 43 -3.11 8.40 -8.63
N GLY A 44 -1.97 7.74 -8.90
CA GLY A 44 -0.98 7.44 -7.87
C GLY A 44 -0.37 8.70 -7.24
N LEU A 45 0.01 9.68 -8.07
CA LEU A 45 0.60 10.94 -7.61
C LEU A 45 -0.42 11.81 -6.87
N VAL A 46 -1.65 11.96 -7.41
CA VAL A 46 -2.74 12.69 -6.76
C VAL A 46 -3.05 12.10 -5.40
N GLY A 47 -3.22 10.78 -5.31
CA GLY A 47 -3.45 10.09 -4.05
C GLY A 47 -2.36 10.34 -3.03
N ALA A 48 -1.09 10.27 -3.44
CA ALA A 48 0.04 10.53 -2.54
C ALA A 48 0.13 12.00 -2.08
N ILE A 49 -0.19 12.96 -2.94
CA ILE A 49 -0.25 14.39 -2.57
C ILE A 49 -1.35 14.62 -1.53
N ILE A 50 -2.56 14.10 -1.78
CA ILE A 50 -3.69 14.20 -0.84
C ILE A 50 -3.36 13.51 0.49
N ASP A 51 -2.76 12.32 0.42
CA ASP A 51 -2.31 11.59 1.60
C ASP A 51 -1.31 12.40 2.44
N CYS A 52 -0.37 13.13 1.80
CA CYS A 52 0.56 14.01 2.48
C CYS A 52 -0.14 15.19 3.16
N ILE A 53 -1.13 15.81 2.50
CA ILE A 53 -1.91 16.93 3.05
C ILE A 53 -2.72 16.46 4.26
N ILE A 54 -3.49 15.39 4.11
CA ILE A 54 -4.35 14.86 5.18
C ILE A 54 -3.48 14.29 6.33
N GLY A 55 -2.39 13.58 5.99
CA GLY A 55 -1.45 13.03 6.94
C GLY A 55 -0.80 14.09 7.84
N SER A 56 -0.61 15.32 7.33
CA SER A 56 -0.12 16.45 8.11
C SER A 56 -1.04 16.82 9.30
N GLY A 57 -2.31 16.50 9.23
CA GLY A 57 -3.28 16.65 10.31
C GLY A 57 -3.05 15.68 11.48
N SER A 58 -2.51 14.49 11.20
CA SER A 58 -2.10 13.53 12.22
C SER A 58 -0.69 13.85 12.74
N ARG A 59 -0.42 13.56 13.99
CA ARG A 59 0.83 13.94 14.67
C ARG A 59 2.08 13.48 13.92
N VAL A 60 2.69 14.38 13.14
CA VAL A 60 4.05 14.23 12.57
C VAL A 60 4.26 12.94 11.76
N ARG A 61 3.32 12.59 10.90
CA ARG A 61 3.42 11.36 10.11
C ARG A 61 3.25 11.65 8.64
N ILE A 62 4.26 11.29 7.89
CA ILE A 62 4.24 11.37 6.44
C ILE A 62 3.72 10.03 5.92
N PRO A 63 2.69 10.01 5.08
CA PRO A 63 2.19 8.77 4.51
C PRO A 63 3.23 8.16 3.58
N THR A 64 3.47 6.86 3.74
CA THR A 64 4.20 6.04 2.78
C THR A 64 3.22 5.12 2.06
N PRO A 65 3.40 4.83 0.77
CA PRO A 65 2.52 3.93 0.04
C PRO A 65 2.38 2.56 0.70
N HIS A 66 1.14 2.09 0.84
CA HIS A 66 0.80 0.83 1.49
C HIS A 66 0.61 -0.27 0.45
N VAL A 67 1.54 -1.20 0.41
CA VAL A 67 1.62 -2.24 -0.64
C VAL A 67 0.39 -3.14 -0.66
N GLU A 68 -0.13 -3.50 0.52
CA GLU A 68 -1.30 -4.38 0.65
C GLU A 68 -2.59 -3.68 0.18
N VAL A 69 -2.73 -2.38 0.45
CA VAL A 69 -3.85 -1.57 -0.06
C VAL A 69 -3.78 -1.48 -1.58
N PHE A 70 -2.60 -1.20 -2.10
CA PHE A 70 -2.35 -1.16 -3.54
C PHE A 70 -2.72 -2.48 -4.23
N ALA A 71 -2.28 -3.62 -3.69
CA ALA A 71 -2.58 -4.92 -4.25
C ALA A 71 -4.09 -5.20 -4.32
N ILE A 72 -4.84 -4.87 -3.25
CA ILE A 72 -6.30 -5.03 -3.21
C ILE A 72 -6.97 -4.10 -4.22
N LEU A 73 -6.55 -2.84 -4.30
CA LEU A 73 -7.14 -1.88 -5.23
C LEU A 73 -6.88 -2.22 -6.69
N ILE A 74 -5.66 -2.67 -7.06
CA ILE A 74 -5.40 -3.16 -8.42
C ILE A 74 -6.30 -4.34 -8.74
N TYR A 75 -6.39 -5.29 -7.83
CA TYR A 75 -7.21 -6.48 -8.06
C TYR A 75 -8.68 -6.09 -8.24
N ALA A 76 -9.20 -5.19 -7.41
CA ALA A 76 -10.54 -4.63 -7.54
C ALA A 76 -10.71 -3.92 -8.90
N ALA A 77 -9.74 -3.09 -9.31
CA ALA A 77 -9.81 -2.36 -10.57
C ALA A 77 -9.82 -3.29 -11.79
N ASN A 78 -9.08 -4.40 -11.74
CA ASN A 78 -9.08 -5.40 -12.80
C ASN A 78 -10.39 -6.22 -12.86
N THR A 79 -11.06 -6.42 -11.72
CA THR A 79 -12.26 -7.28 -11.63
C THR A 79 -13.57 -6.51 -11.82
N ILE A 80 -13.72 -5.37 -11.14
CA ILE A 80 -14.96 -4.57 -11.13
C ILE A 80 -14.80 -3.21 -11.81
N GLY A 81 -13.61 -2.95 -12.35
CA GLY A 81 -13.24 -1.67 -12.97
C GLY A 81 -12.78 -0.63 -11.96
N VAL A 82 -12.15 0.43 -12.48
CA VAL A 82 -11.64 1.54 -11.66
C VAL A 82 -12.74 2.20 -10.81
N PRO A 83 -13.96 2.51 -11.34
CA PRO A 83 -15.04 3.06 -10.53
C PRO A 83 -15.45 2.17 -9.35
N GLY A 84 -15.53 0.85 -9.57
CA GLY A 84 -15.83 -0.11 -8.51
C GLY A 84 -14.75 -0.18 -7.42
N ALA A 85 -13.48 -0.10 -7.81
CA ALA A 85 -12.36 -0.06 -6.87
C ALA A 85 -12.36 1.25 -6.05
N MET A 86 -12.66 2.38 -6.68
CA MET A 86 -12.80 3.66 -5.99
C MET A 86 -13.97 3.64 -5.00
N LEU A 87 -15.12 3.08 -5.41
CA LEU A 87 -16.25 2.88 -4.51
C LEU A 87 -15.88 1.97 -3.32
N SER A 88 -15.12 0.90 -3.56
CA SER A 88 -14.60 0.02 -2.49
C SER A 88 -13.77 0.80 -1.48
N SER A 89 -12.91 1.71 -1.95
CA SER A 89 -12.11 2.57 -1.07
C SER A 89 -12.98 3.51 -0.24
N ILE A 90 -14.01 4.13 -0.83
CA ILE A 90 -14.95 5.01 -0.12
C ILE A 90 -15.72 4.23 0.96
N ILE A 91 -16.26 3.06 0.62
CA ILE A 91 -16.95 2.21 1.58
C ILE A 91 -16.00 1.80 2.72
N ALA A 92 -14.77 1.41 2.39
CA ALA A 92 -13.74 1.11 3.39
C ALA A 92 -13.47 2.30 4.31
N GLY A 93 -13.39 3.51 3.74
CA GLY A 93 -13.22 4.74 4.50
C GLY A 93 -14.36 5.01 5.49
N MET A 94 -15.61 4.83 5.07
CA MET A 94 -16.77 4.94 5.95
C MET A 94 -16.74 3.91 7.08
N LEU A 95 -16.42 2.66 6.75
CA LEU A 95 -16.29 1.59 7.74
C LEU A 95 -15.15 1.88 8.73
N LEU A 96 -14.01 2.41 8.27
CA LEU A 96 -12.89 2.80 9.15
C LEU A 96 -13.27 3.94 10.10
N LEU A 97 -14.02 4.94 9.63
CA LEU A 97 -14.55 5.99 10.48
C LEU A 97 -15.49 5.43 11.53
N PHE A 98 -16.41 4.54 11.15
CA PHE A 98 -17.30 3.85 12.07
C PHE A 98 -16.50 3.05 13.13
N VAL A 99 -15.52 2.27 12.67
CA VAL A 99 -14.63 1.52 13.55
C VAL A 99 -13.86 2.44 14.50
N ALA A 100 -13.41 3.62 14.07
CA ALA A 100 -12.72 4.59 14.90
C ALA A 100 -13.60 5.17 16.03
N THR A 101 -14.93 5.18 15.89
CA THR A 101 -15.86 5.64 16.95
C THR A 101 -16.06 4.60 18.06
N ILE A 102 -15.92 3.32 17.75
CA ILE A 102 -16.13 2.21 18.69
C ILE A 102 -14.99 2.20 19.72
N GLN A 103 -15.31 1.93 20.99
CA GLN A 103 -14.31 1.75 22.03
C GLN A 103 -13.63 0.37 21.90
N PHE A 104 -12.50 0.35 21.21
CA PHE A 104 -11.73 -0.88 21.03
C PHE A 104 -10.95 -1.27 22.29
N ASN A 105 -11.20 -2.48 22.74
CA ASN A 105 -10.23 -3.18 23.55
C ASN A 105 -9.23 -3.89 22.62
N LYS A 106 -7.91 -3.62 22.74
CA LYS A 106 -6.85 -4.21 21.90
C LYS A 106 -6.92 -5.75 21.78
N SER A 107 -7.54 -6.40 22.74
CA SER A 107 -7.73 -7.85 22.73
C SER A 107 -8.70 -8.34 21.65
N PHE A 108 -9.49 -7.43 21.04
CA PHE A 108 -10.51 -7.79 20.06
C PHE A 108 -9.94 -8.23 18.71
N PHE A 109 -8.84 -7.62 18.28
CA PHE A 109 -8.28 -7.81 16.95
C PHE A 109 -6.86 -8.39 16.96
N LYS A 110 -6.62 -9.37 17.84
CA LYS A 110 -5.37 -10.16 17.74
C LYS A 110 -5.49 -11.16 16.60
N ILE A 111 -5.20 -10.71 15.40
CA ILE A 111 -5.00 -11.62 14.26
C ILE A 111 -3.83 -12.55 14.60
N PRO A 112 -4.00 -13.87 14.43
CA PRO A 112 -2.91 -14.81 14.64
C PRO A 112 -1.70 -14.43 13.79
N PRO A 113 -0.46 -14.43 14.35
CA PRO A 113 0.74 -14.05 13.60
C PRO A 113 0.94 -14.85 12.32
N ALA A 114 0.50 -16.11 12.31
CA ALA A 114 0.53 -16.98 11.14
C ALA A 114 -0.33 -16.45 10.00
N ALA A 115 -1.57 -16.07 10.30
CA ALA A 115 -2.51 -15.54 9.31
C ALA A 115 -1.99 -14.22 8.71
N LEU A 116 -1.47 -13.34 9.57
CA LEU A 116 -0.88 -12.08 9.12
C LEU A 116 0.37 -12.29 8.25
N GLY A 117 1.20 -13.27 8.62
CA GLY A 117 2.36 -13.67 7.81
C GLY A 117 1.94 -14.22 6.45
N ALA A 118 0.88 -15.02 6.39
CA ALA A 118 0.35 -15.57 5.14
C ALA A 118 -0.19 -14.46 4.23
N VAL A 119 -1.02 -13.56 4.76
CA VAL A 119 -1.58 -12.44 3.99
C VAL A 119 -0.48 -11.58 3.37
N THR A 120 0.53 -11.16 4.16
CA THR A 120 1.64 -10.36 3.63
C THR A 120 2.48 -11.10 2.60
N PHE A 121 2.61 -12.42 2.72
CA PHE A 121 3.32 -13.24 1.75
C PHE A 121 2.53 -13.40 0.45
N ILE A 122 1.22 -13.67 0.52
CA ILE A 122 0.34 -13.79 -0.64
C ILE A 122 0.35 -12.49 -1.45
N VAL A 123 0.18 -11.35 -0.79
CA VAL A 123 0.23 -10.03 -1.42
C VAL A 123 1.56 -9.82 -2.16
N ALA A 124 2.69 -10.14 -1.50
CA ALA A 124 4.00 -10.00 -2.13
C ALA A 124 4.17 -10.96 -3.33
N ALA A 125 3.70 -12.20 -3.22
CA ALA A 125 3.76 -13.18 -4.30
C ALA A 125 2.91 -12.77 -5.51
N VAL A 126 1.67 -12.35 -5.27
CA VAL A 126 0.76 -11.86 -6.32
C VAL A 126 1.34 -10.64 -7.02
N LEU A 127 1.86 -9.65 -6.26
CA LEU A 127 2.52 -8.49 -6.86
C LEU A 127 3.79 -8.87 -7.63
N CYS A 128 4.58 -9.83 -7.14
CA CYS A 128 5.72 -10.32 -7.91
C CYS A 128 5.27 -10.90 -9.26
N ILE A 129 4.23 -11.72 -9.28
CA ILE A 129 3.73 -12.36 -10.50
C ILE A 129 3.19 -11.30 -11.47
N THR A 130 2.35 -10.39 -11.01
CA THR A 130 1.73 -9.37 -11.87
C THR A 130 2.73 -8.34 -12.39
N GLN A 131 3.84 -8.09 -11.68
CA GLN A 131 4.87 -7.15 -12.10
C GLN A 131 5.95 -7.78 -13.01
N VAL A 132 5.96 -9.10 -13.18
CA VAL A 132 6.91 -9.78 -14.07
C VAL A 132 6.78 -9.29 -15.52
N ASN A 133 5.57 -9.02 -15.99
CA ASN A 133 5.31 -8.50 -17.34
C ASN A 133 6.07 -7.19 -17.60
N TYR A 134 5.96 -6.25 -16.66
CA TYR A 134 6.65 -4.96 -16.74
C TYR A 134 8.17 -5.11 -16.63
N TYR A 135 8.65 -6.06 -15.80
CA TYR A 135 10.07 -6.33 -15.65
C TYR A 135 10.70 -6.78 -16.99
N PHE A 136 10.03 -7.67 -17.69
CA PHE A 136 10.51 -8.18 -18.97
C PHE A 136 10.10 -7.31 -20.17
N GLY A 137 9.31 -6.27 -19.96
CA GLY A 137 8.79 -5.42 -21.03
C GLY A 137 7.86 -6.17 -21.98
N ILE A 138 7.06 -7.09 -21.45
CA ILE A 138 6.12 -7.92 -22.22
C ILE A 138 4.75 -7.27 -22.18
N GLY A 139 4.15 -7.01 -23.34
CA GLY A 139 2.83 -6.40 -23.47
C GLY A 139 1.67 -7.37 -23.19
N VAL A 140 1.68 -8.06 -22.07
CA VAL A 140 0.59 -8.94 -21.64
C VAL A 140 -0.42 -8.14 -20.83
N PRO A 141 -1.74 -8.29 -21.08
CA PRO A 141 -2.77 -7.61 -20.28
C PRO A 141 -2.60 -7.89 -18.79
N SER A 142 -2.75 -6.86 -17.98
CA SER A 142 -2.78 -6.99 -16.53
C SER A 142 -4.09 -7.66 -16.10
N GLY A 143 -3.99 -8.76 -15.36
CA GLY A 143 -5.10 -9.52 -14.85
C GLY A 143 -4.83 -10.04 -13.45
N SER A 144 -5.55 -11.08 -13.03
CA SER A 144 -5.20 -11.84 -11.83
C SER A 144 -3.82 -12.49 -11.98
N ALA A 145 -3.21 -12.93 -10.87
CA ALA A 145 -1.92 -13.62 -10.92
C ALA A 145 -1.98 -14.87 -11.79
N PHE A 146 -3.09 -15.60 -11.73
CA PHE A 146 -3.31 -16.79 -12.56
C PHE A 146 -3.47 -16.45 -14.03
N GLU A 147 -4.26 -15.45 -14.40
CA GLU A 147 -4.44 -14.99 -15.77
C GLU A 147 -3.12 -14.50 -16.38
N THR A 148 -2.32 -13.78 -15.59
CA THR A 148 -0.98 -13.34 -15.98
C THR A 148 -0.09 -14.53 -16.33
N LEU A 149 -0.07 -15.56 -15.46
CA LEU A 149 0.70 -16.78 -15.71
C LEU A 149 0.16 -17.59 -16.93
N ALA A 150 -1.16 -17.66 -17.08
CA ALA A 150 -1.78 -18.35 -18.18
C ALA A 150 -1.52 -17.64 -19.53
N ALA A 151 -1.48 -16.31 -19.52
CA ALA A 151 -1.23 -15.51 -20.73
C ALA A 151 0.16 -15.76 -21.33
N TYR A 152 1.18 -16.08 -20.53
CA TYR A 152 2.50 -16.47 -21.09
C TYR A 152 2.46 -17.68 -21.99
N ARG A 153 1.49 -18.57 -21.80
CA ARG A 153 1.33 -19.75 -22.65
C ARG A 153 0.81 -19.38 -24.04
N SER A 154 -0.01 -18.36 -24.16
CA SER A 154 -0.64 -17.93 -25.42
C SER A 154 0.19 -16.86 -26.15
N PHE A 155 0.80 -15.92 -25.46
CA PHE A 155 1.56 -14.81 -26.05
C PHE A 155 3.04 -15.13 -26.28
N GLY A 156 3.55 -16.21 -25.70
CA GLY A 156 4.98 -16.49 -25.69
C GLY A 156 5.79 -15.55 -24.79
N PHE A 157 7.06 -15.87 -24.62
CA PHE A 157 7.96 -15.09 -23.77
C PHE A 157 8.94 -14.29 -24.64
N HIS A 158 8.52 -13.10 -25.07
CA HIS A 158 9.35 -12.18 -25.83
C HIS A 158 9.86 -11.06 -24.93
N SER A 159 11.00 -11.27 -24.27
CA SER A 159 11.55 -10.26 -23.37
C SER A 159 12.22 -9.11 -24.11
N ASN A 160 11.97 -7.88 -23.67
CA ASN A 160 12.72 -6.71 -24.10
C ASN A 160 14.03 -6.62 -23.29
N TRP A 161 15.18 -6.73 -23.95
CA TRP A 161 16.49 -6.68 -23.27
C TRP A 161 16.71 -5.38 -22.49
N ARG A 162 16.16 -4.25 -22.96
CA ARG A 162 16.25 -2.95 -22.29
C ARG A 162 15.45 -2.96 -20.97
N GLY A 163 14.24 -3.54 -20.99
CA GLY A 163 13.44 -3.73 -19.77
C GLY A 163 14.19 -4.55 -18.73
N VAL A 164 14.76 -5.68 -19.15
CA VAL A 164 15.57 -6.55 -18.27
C VAL A 164 16.79 -5.80 -17.72
N LEU A 165 17.47 -5.00 -18.54
CA LEU A 165 18.62 -4.20 -18.12
C LEU A 165 18.22 -3.20 -17.02
N TYR A 166 17.18 -2.37 -17.26
CA TYR A 166 16.71 -1.39 -16.28
C TYR A 166 16.19 -2.04 -15.00
N GLY A 167 15.42 -3.12 -15.13
CA GLY A 167 14.93 -3.88 -14.00
C GLY A 167 16.07 -4.48 -13.16
N THR A 168 17.07 -5.07 -13.80
CA THR A 168 18.23 -5.67 -13.11
C THR A 168 19.05 -4.58 -12.39
N ILE A 169 19.34 -3.45 -13.04
CA ILE A 169 20.04 -2.33 -12.40
C ILE A 169 19.26 -1.85 -11.17
N THR A 170 17.94 -1.69 -11.32
CA THR A 170 17.07 -1.29 -10.21
C THR A 170 17.14 -2.30 -9.07
N LEU A 171 17.06 -3.61 -9.36
CA LEU A 171 17.13 -4.65 -8.36
C LEU A 171 18.45 -4.61 -7.59
N VAL A 172 19.56 -4.46 -8.30
CA VAL A 172 20.89 -4.34 -7.68
C VAL A 172 20.93 -3.12 -6.76
N ILE A 173 20.44 -1.96 -7.19
CA ILE A 173 20.40 -0.75 -6.37
C ILE A 173 19.53 -0.96 -5.13
N MET A 174 18.31 -1.49 -5.30
CA MET A 174 17.35 -1.68 -4.19
C MET A 174 17.88 -2.62 -3.10
N ILE A 175 18.77 -3.56 -3.45
CA ILE A 175 19.36 -4.51 -2.51
C ILE A 175 20.68 -3.97 -1.95
N THR A 176 21.61 -3.55 -2.81
CA THR A 176 23.00 -3.26 -2.40
C THR A 176 23.17 -1.87 -1.81
N TYR A 177 22.47 -0.87 -2.33
CA TYR A 177 22.64 0.51 -1.88
C TYR A 177 22.32 0.73 -0.39
N PRO A 178 21.21 0.21 0.18
CA PRO A 178 20.93 0.36 1.60
C PRO A 178 21.93 -0.37 2.50
N ILE A 179 22.58 -1.43 1.97
CA ILE A 179 23.57 -2.23 2.72
C ILE A 179 24.93 -1.54 2.72
N LYS A 180 25.40 -1.10 1.55
CA LYS A 180 26.73 -0.48 1.40
C LYS A 180 26.76 0.97 1.88
N PHE A 181 25.72 1.75 1.59
CA PHE A 181 25.68 3.20 1.87
C PHE A 181 24.65 3.55 2.94
N LYS A 182 24.70 2.90 4.11
CA LYS A 182 23.72 3.06 5.20
C LYS A 182 23.44 4.51 5.63
N LYS A 183 24.48 5.36 5.68
CA LYS A 183 24.32 6.76 6.08
C LYS A 183 23.63 7.59 4.97
N LEU A 184 23.98 7.34 3.72
CA LEU A 184 23.44 8.05 2.58
C LEU A 184 21.99 7.59 2.27
N SER A 185 21.71 6.29 2.38
CA SER A 185 20.39 5.70 2.15
C SER A 185 19.32 6.21 3.13
N ARG A 186 19.70 6.76 4.28
CA ARG A 186 18.77 7.44 5.20
C ARG A 186 18.36 8.83 4.71
N LYS A 187 19.21 9.49 3.92
CA LYS A 187 18.95 10.83 3.36
C LYS A 187 18.38 10.75 1.96
N VAL A 188 18.91 9.86 1.14
CA VAL A 188 18.47 9.64 -0.24
C VAL A 188 18.02 8.19 -0.37
N PRO A 189 16.72 7.94 -0.47
CA PRO A 189 16.17 6.60 -0.53
C PRO A 189 16.56 5.82 -1.78
N ALA A 190 16.70 4.49 -1.65
CA ALA A 190 17.04 3.60 -2.76
C ALA A 190 16.08 3.71 -3.97
N PRO A 191 14.75 3.81 -3.81
CA PRO A 191 13.85 3.99 -4.94
C PRO A 191 14.12 5.26 -5.75
N ALA A 192 14.45 6.38 -5.08
CA ALA A 192 14.79 7.63 -5.77
C ALA A 192 16.08 7.49 -6.58
N VAL A 193 17.12 6.88 -5.99
CA VAL A 193 18.39 6.63 -6.69
C VAL A 193 18.19 5.72 -7.89
N ALA A 194 17.42 4.64 -7.74
CA ALA A 194 17.11 3.71 -8.82
C ALA A 194 16.35 4.42 -9.95
N LEU A 195 15.31 5.19 -9.61
CA LEU A 195 14.49 5.91 -10.58
C LEU A 195 15.33 6.92 -11.37
N VAL A 196 16.11 7.75 -10.70
CA VAL A 196 16.95 8.76 -11.37
C VAL A 196 18.00 8.11 -12.26
N LEU A 197 18.72 7.10 -11.75
CA LEU A 197 19.79 6.45 -12.51
C LEU A 197 19.27 5.75 -13.76
N THR A 198 18.18 4.99 -13.65
CA THR A 198 17.62 4.27 -14.79
C THR A 198 16.94 5.20 -15.79
N THR A 199 16.35 6.30 -15.32
CA THR A 199 15.80 7.33 -16.23
C THR A 199 16.89 8.03 -17.03
N VAL A 200 17.99 8.41 -16.37
CA VAL A 200 19.16 8.99 -17.07
C VAL A 200 19.75 7.99 -18.08
N LEU A 201 19.87 6.73 -17.67
CA LEU A 201 20.33 5.68 -18.57
C LEU A 201 19.39 5.51 -19.77
N ASN A 202 18.08 5.56 -19.56
CA ASN A 202 17.09 5.49 -20.64
C ASN A 202 17.19 6.71 -21.59
N LEU A 203 17.43 7.91 -21.06
CA LEU A 203 17.65 9.09 -21.89
C LEU A 203 18.89 8.97 -22.79
N ILE A 204 19.93 8.30 -22.31
CA ILE A 204 21.17 8.08 -23.08
C ILE A 204 20.97 6.98 -24.12
N LEU A 205 20.34 5.87 -23.76
CA LEU A 205 20.16 4.72 -24.65
C LEU A 205 19.01 4.89 -25.64
N ASN A 206 18.02 5.74 -25.33
CA ASN A 206 16.86 6.04 -26.15
C ASN A 206 16.65 7.55 -26.31
N PRO A 207 17.52 8.26 -27.05
CA PRO A 207 17.37 9.71 -27.24
C PRO A 207 16.12 10.07 -28.05
N VAL A 208 15.66 9.18 -28.95
CA VAL A 208 14.44 9.33 -29.73
C VAL A 208 13.30 8.64 -29.01
N ALA A 209 12.41 9.40 -28.58
CA ALA A 209 11.16 9.26 -27.86
C ALA A 209 10.28 8.02 -28.13
N GLU A 210 10.75 6.82 -27.90
CA GLU A 210 9.82 5.73 -27.56
C GLU A 210 9.34 5.99 -26.13
N ARG A 211 8.10 6.43 -26.02
CA ARG A 211 7.42 6.68 -24.75
C ARG A 211 7.35 5.38 -23.97
N THR A 212 8.16 5.25 -22.97
CA THR A 212 8.24 4.02 -22.21
C THR A 212 7.30 4.05 -21.02
N ALA A 213 6.21 4.82 -21.02
CA ALA A 213 5.28 4.41 -20.04
C ALA A 213 4.37 5.39 -19.30
N ILE A 214 4.44 6.68 -19.39
CA ILE A 214 3.61 7.48 -18.47
C ILE A 214 2.94 8.65 -19.22
N ASP A 215 2.12 8.30 -20.22
CA ASP A 215 1.33 9.30 -20.97
C ASP A 215 0.29 10.01 -20.07
N GLU A 216 -0.17 9.35 -19.00
CA GLU A 216 -1.20 9.86 -18.11
C GLU A 216 -0.72 10.95 -17.15
N VAL A 217 0.58 11.02 -16.85
CA VAL A 217 1.12 12.14 -16.07
C VAL A 217 0.96 13.47 -16.84
N GLY A 218 1.00 13.41 -18.18
CA GLY A 218 0.68 14.54 -19.03
C GLY A 218 -0.75 15.04 -18.85
N ALA A 219 -1.72 14.14 -18.76
CA ALA A 219 -3.11 14.46 -18.48
C ALA A 219 -3.28 15.09 -17.08
N PHE A 220 -2.56 14.61 -16.07
CA PHE A 220 -2.58 15.18 -14.73
C PHE A 220 -2.04 16.63 -14.69
N VAL A 221 -0.97 16.91 -15.41
CA VAL A 221 -0.34 18.25 -15.41
C VAL A 221 -1.06 19.22 -16.34
N SER A 222 -1.57 18.75 -17.47
CA SER A 222 -2.22 19.59 -18.48
C SER A 222 -3.70 19.84 -18.22
N SER A 223 -4.38 18.98 -17.45
CA SER A 223 -5.76 19.17 -17.06
C SER A 223 -5.85 19.60 -15.61
N PRO A 224 -6.12 20.88 -15.33
CA PRO A 224 -6.48 21.33 -13.98
C PRO A 224 -7.83 20.80 -13.49
N SER A 225 -8.45 19.87 -14.17
CA SER A 225 -9.55 19.02 -13.66
C SER A 225 -9.04 18.09 -12.53
N PHE A 226 -8.14 18.64 -11.74
CA PHE A 226 -7.69 18.19 -10.43
C PHE A 226 -8.85 18.11 -9.43
N MET A 227 -9.97 18.64 -9.77
CA MET A 227 -11.09 18.76 -8.86
C MET A 227 -12.34 18.15 -9.44
N LEU A 228 -12.82 17.24 -8.65
CA LEU A 228 -14.22 16.84 -8.59
C LEU A 228 -14.74 16.14 -9.84
N VAL A 229 -14.89 14.84 -9.70
CA VAL A 229 -15.79 14.09 -10.55
C VAL A 229 -15.41 14.30 -12.02
N GLY A 230 -14.17 13.95 -12.33
CA GLY A 230 -13.75 13.71 -13.70
C GLY A 230 -14.57 12.59 -14.30
N ASP A 231 -14.26 12.17 -15.49
CA ASP A 231 -14.99 11.18 -16.29
C ASP A 231 -15.25 9.81 -15.61
N ILE A 232 -14.69 9.59 -14.40
CA ILE A 232 -14.97 8.42 -13.58
C ILE A 232 -16.16 8.72 -12.68
N SER A 233 -17.35 8.58 -13.21
CA SER A 233 -18.56 8.67 -12.41
C SER A 233 -18.61 7.49 -11.41
N ILE A 234 -18.35 7.79 -10.13
CA ILE A 234 -18.54 6.83 -9.03
C ILE A 234 -19.99 6.31 -9.03
N PHE A 235 -20.90 7.05 -9.65
CA PHE A 235 -22.32 6.72 -9.78
C PHE A 235 -22.63 5.78 -10.95
N ASP A 236 -21.69 5.53 -11.87
CA ASP A 236 -21.84 4.54 -12.97
C ASP A 236 -21.63 3.11 -12.51
N VAL A 237 -21.59 2.89 -11.19
CA VAL A 237 -21.49 1.54 -10.64
C VAL A 237 -22.85 0.86 -10.75
N THR A 238 -22.93 -0.15 -11.61
CA THR A 238 -24.12 -0.99 -11.74
C THR A 238 -24.40 -1.71 -10.41
N PRO A 239 -25.68 -1.96 -10.06
CA PRO A 239 -26.05 -2.68 -8.82
C PRO A 239 -25.29 -3.99 -8.60
N GLU A 240 -24.95 -4.69 -9.69
CA GLU A 240 -24.19 -5.95 -9.67
C GLU A 240 -22.78 -5.79 -9.09
N LYS A 241 -22.20 -4.58 -9.21
CA LYS A 241 -20.84 -4.29 -8.70
C LYS A 241 -20.84 -3.86 -7.23
N LEU A 242 -21.98 -3.56 -6.64
CA LEU A 242 -22.08 -3.10 -5.24
C LEU A 242 -21.60 -4.19 -4.25
N LEU A 243 -22.05 -5.44 -4.43
CA LEU A 243 -21.65 -6.53 -3.54
C LEU A 243 -20.14 -6.85 -3.64
N PRO A 244 -19.56 -7.01 -4.83
CA PRO A 244 -18.11 -7.12 -4.96
C PRO A 244 -17.36 -5.92 -4.36
N SER A 245 -17.82 -4.68 -4.57
CA SER A 245 -17.17 -3.49 -3.97
C SER A 245 -17.16 -3.56 -2.45
N PHE A 246 -18.20 -4.12 -1.83
CA PHE A 246 -18.25 -4.30 -0.39
C PHE A 246 -17.24 -5.35 0.11
N ILE A 247 -17.05 -6.44 -0.64
CA ILE A 247 -16.05 -7.48 -0.34
C ILE A 247 -14.64 -6.88 -0.37
N TYR A 248 -14.29 -6.13 -1.42
CA TYR A 248 -13.00 -5.44 -1.50
C TYR A 248 -12.83 -4.39 -0.40
N ALA A 249 -13.90 -3.65 -0.08
CA ALA A 249 -13.88 -2.70 1.03
C ALA A 249 -13.61 -3.37 2.37
N TRP A 250 -14.19 -4.53 2.63
CA TRP A 250 -13.93 -5.28 3.84
C TRP A 250 -12.47 -5.71 3.96
N ALA A 251 -11.88 -6.24 2.89
CA ALA A 251 -10.46 -6.61 2.85
C ALA A 251 -9.55 -5.39 3.14
N LEU A 252 -9.86 -4.22 2.56
CA LEU A 252 -9.14 -2.97 2.84
C LEU A 252 -9.23 -2.60 4.33
N VAL A 253 -10.42 -2.65 4.93
CA VAL A 253 -10.62 -2.37 6.36
C VAL A 253 -9.79 -3.31 7.22
N VAL A 254 -9.84 -4.60 6.94
CA VAL A 254 -9.10 -5.61 7.72
C VAL A 254 -7.60 -5.36 7.68
N VAL A 255 -7.05 -5.08 6.51
CA VAL A 255 -5.62 -4.80 6.34
C VAL A 255 -5.23 -3.52 7.07
N LEU A 256 -5.99 -2.43 6.89
CA LEU A 256 -5.68 -1.13 7.50
C LEU A 256 -5.84 -1.13 9.02
N VAL A 257 -6.87 -1.82 9.55
CA VAL A 257 -7.05 -2.00 11.01
C VAL A 257 -5.92 -2.84 11.59
N SER A 258 -5.59 -3.96 10.93
CA SER A 258 -4.53 -4.88 11.38
C SER A 258 -3.18 -4.18 11.46
N ASP A 259 -2.82 -3.43 10.42
CA ASP A 259 -1.58 -2.66 10.39
C ASP A 259 -1.55 -1.60 11.49
N THR A 260 -2.64 -0.86 11.68
CA THR A 260 -2.76 0.16 12.72
C THR A 260 -2.60 -0.43 14.13
N LEU A 261 -3.26 -1.56 14.41
CA LEU A 261 -3.17 -2.22 15.72
C LEU A 261 -1.77 -2.75 16.04
N LEU A 262 -1.00 -3.10 15.02
CA LEU A 262 0.36 -3.58 15.19
C LEU A 262 1.36 -2.45 15.44
N ARG A 263 1.11 -1.27 14.91
CA ARG A 263 2.00 -0.11 15.03
C ARG A 263 1.72 0.71 16.28
N GLU A 264 0.44 0.88 16.60
CA GLU A 264 0.02 1.77 17.67
C GLU A 264 -0.17 1.04 19.00
N ASN A 265 0.47 1.57 20.03
CA ASN A 265 0.37 1.00 21.38
C ASN A 265 -0.76 1.60 22.23
N ARG A 266 -1.22 2.81 21.93
CA ARG A 266 -2.26 3.53 22.69
C ARG A 266 -3.59 3.50 21.95
N VAL A 267 -4.70 3.23 22.63
CA VAL A 267 -6.05 3.21 22.08
C VAL A 267 -6.41 4.54 21.38
N SER A 268 -6.05 5.68 21.99
CA SER A 268 -6.29 7.00 21.39
C SER A 268 -5.54 7.21 20.09
N ALA A 269 -4.30 6.67 19.99
CA ALA A 269 -3.51 6.74 18.76
C ALA A 269 -4.09 5.84 17.67
N VAL A 270 -4.57 4.63 18.02
CA VAL A 270 -5.27 3.73 17.09
C VAL A 270 -6.50 4.42 16.49
N ARG A 271 -7.34 5.03 17.34
CA ARG A 271 -8.55 5.73 16.90
C ARG A 271 -8.23 6.89 15.95
N SER A 272 -7.28 7.74 16.33
CA SER A 272 -6.85 8.85 15.49
C SER A 272 -6.30 8.36 14.16
N SER A 273 -5.43 7.33 14.15
CA SER A 273 -4.87 6.76 12.93
C SER A 273 -5.95 6.17 12.02
N LEU A 274 -6.90 5.39 12.57
CA LEU A 274 -8.03 4.85 11.79
C LEU A 274 -8.92 5.95 11.22
N ALA A 275 -9.19 7.01 11.99
CA ALA A 275 -9.98 8.13 11.49
C ALA A 275 -9.30 8.83 10.31
N PHE A 276 -7.98 9.10 10.39
CA PHE A 276 -7.23 9.69 9.27
C PHE A 276 -7.16 8.76 8.05
N LYS A 277 -6.98 7.45 8.26
CA LYS A 277 -7.01 6.47 7.18
C LYS A 277 -8.40 6.43 6.52
N GLY A 278 -9.47 6.51 7.32
CA GLY A 278 -10.85 6.58 6.82
C GLY A 278 -11.11 7.82 5.96
N VAL A 279 -10.71 9.00 6.45
CA VAL A 279 -10.84 10.25 5.70
C VAL A 279 -10.07 10.19 4.37
N ARG A 280 -8.85 9.69 4.36
CA ARG A 280 -8.05 9.51 3.14
C ARG A 280 -8.72 8.58 2.14
N SER A 281 -9.21 7.44 2.61
CA SER A 281 -9.88 6.45 1.77
C SER A 281 -11.18 6.97 1.13
N ILE A 282 -11.76 8.05 1.67
CA ILE A 282 -12.91 8.74 1.06
C ILE A 282 -12.45 9.84 0.11
N ILE A 283 -11.54 10.71 0.55
CA ILE A 283 -11.17 11.92 -0.20
C ILE A 283 -10.33 11.57 -1.43
N CYS A 284 -9.36 10.64 -1.32
CA CYS A 284 -8.49 10.31 -2.45
C CYS A 284 -9.28 9.86 -3.69
N PRO A 285 -10.21 8.88 -3.61
CA PRO A 285 -11.00 8.47 -4.77
C PRO A 285 -11.92 9.57 -5.31
N MET A 286 -12.42 10.47 -4.45
CA MET A 286 -13.24 11.62 -4.88
C MET A 286 -12.45 12.65 -5.71
N CYS A 287 -11.12 12.60 -5.66
CA CYS A 287 -10.22 13.45 -6.44
C CYS A 287 -9.46 12.63 -7.50
N ASP A 288 -10.03 11.53 -7.98
CA ASP A 288 -9.41 10.59 -8.93
C ASP A 288 -8.04 10.06 -8.46
N GLY A 289 -7.78 10.15 -7.16
CA GLY A 289 -6.56 9.67 -6.53
C GLY A 289 -6.70 8.27 -5.96
N MET A 290 -5.67 7.47 -6.11
CA MET A 290 -5.59 6.17 -5.48
C MET A 290 -5.04 6.32 -4.05
N THR A 291 -5.77 5.85 -3.05
CA THR A 291 -5.29 5.84 -1.66
C THR A 291 -4.13 4.86 -1.51
N VAL A 292 -2.96 5.36 -1.18
CA VAL A 292 -1.74 4.53 -1.07
C VAL A 292 -1.05 4.66 0.28
N GLY A 293 -1.54 5.52 1.16
CA GLY A 293 -0.78 5.97 2.30
C GLY A 293 -0.74 5.03 3.50
N ASP A 294 0.47 4.76 3.93
CA ASP A 294 0.81 4.26 5.25
C ASP A 294 1.41 5.40 6.08
N GLU A 295 1.54 5.23 7.40
CA GLU A 295 2.07 6.27 8.25
C GLU A 295 3.57 6.05 8.51
N SER A 296 4.40 7.04 8.22
CA SER A 296 5.81 7.09 8.62
C SER A 296 6.07 8.24 9.61
N SER A 297 7.11 8.11 10.42
CA SER A 297 7.43 9.04 11.51
C SER A 297 8.58 9.99 11.18
N GLU A 298 8.81 10.32 9.90
CA GLU A 298 10.00 11.07 9.45
C GLU A 298 9.78 12.58 9.45
N GLY A 299 9.37 13.22 10.47
CA GLY A 299 9.28 14.67 10.54
C GLY A 299 9.19 15.17 11.98
N GLU A 300 9.60 16.40 12.25
CA GLU A 300 9.47 17.00 13.55
C GLU A 300 8.11 17.68 13.77
N THR A 301 7.52 18.22 12.70
CA THR A 301 6.24 18.93 12.80
C THR A 301 5.24 18.51 11.73
N ARG A 302 4.00 19.00 11.88
CA ARG A 302 2.92 18.77 10.90
C ARG A 302 3.19 19.38 9.53
N MET A 303 4.08 20.38 9.47
CA MET A 303 4.44 21.06 8.22
C MET A 303 5.20 20.17 7.25
N THR A 304 5.84 19.11 7.74
CA THR A 304 6.58 18.17 6.90
C THR A 304 5.70 17.54 5.81
N GLY A 305 4.45 17.16 6.13
CA GLY A 305 3.52 16.61 5.14
C GLY A 305 3.10 17.64 4.08
N ILE A 306 2.86 18.88 4.50
CA ILE A 306 2.52 19.98 3.58
C ILE A 306 3.70 20.27 2.64
N PHE A 307 4.92 20.36 3.17
CA PHE A 307 6.12 20.54 2.35
C PHE A 307 6.34 19.36 1.38
N ALA A 308 6.08 18.14 1.84
CA ALA A 308 6.15 16.96 0.96
C ALA A 308 5.15 17.07 -0.21
N ALA A 309 3.91 17.47 0.06
CA ALA A 309 2.90 17.69 -0.97
C ALA A 309 3.32 18.78 -1.97
N VAL A 310 3.79 19.92 -1.48
CA VAL A 310 4.28 21.02 -2.34
C VAL A 310 5.46 20.57 -3.20
N ILE A 311 6.43 19.86 -2.60
CA ILE A 311 7.59 19.35 -3.36
C ILE A 311 7.13 18.34 -4.42
N MET A 312 6.17 17.46 -4.11
CA MET A 312 5.62 16.49 -5.08
C MET A 312 4.92 17.18 -6.24
N ILE A 313 4.10 18.21 -5.98
CA ILE A 313 3.45 19.01 -7.02
C ILE A 313 4.50 19.67 -7.90
N LEU A 314 5.46 20.37 -7.29
CA LEU A 314 6.54 21.05 -8.01
C LEU A 314 7.34 20.07 -8.86
N PHE A 315 7.67 18.91 -8.30
CA PHE A 315 8.43 17.87 -9.01
C PHE A 315 7.63 17.28 -10.17
N SER A 316 6.32 17.04 -10.00
CA SER A 316 5.43 16.54 -11.05
C SER A 316 5.32 17.53 -12.21
N VAL A 317 5.30 18.85 -11.94
CA VAL A 317 5.22 19.88 -12.97
C VAL A 317 6.56 20.07 -13.68
N VAL A 318 7.64 20.29 -12.91
CA VAL A 318 8.96 20.62 -13.47
C VAL A 318 9.62 19.42 -14.14
N ALA A 319 9.52 18.25 -13.53
CA ALA A 319 10.15 17.04 -14.04
C ALA A 319 9.26 16.23 -14.99
N HIS A 320 8.09 16.74 -15.37
CA HIS A 320 7.14 16.07 -16.25
C HIS A 320 7.80 15.41 -17.49
N PRO A 321 8.60 16.11 -18.32
CA PRO A 321 9.21 15.49 -19.51
C PRO A 321 10.21 14.37 -19.16
N VAL A 322 10.78 14.41 -17.96
CA VAL A 322 11.70 13.37 -17.46
C VAL A 322 10.93 12.19 -16.90
N ILE A 323 9.81 12.45 -16.22
CA ILE A 323 8.94 11.42 -15.66
C ILE A 323 8.38 10.52 -16.76
N MET A 324 8.02 11.08 -17.91
CA MET A 324 7.56 10.33 -19.08
C MET A 324 8.62 9.40 -19.68
N ARG A 325 9.87 9.52 -19.27
CA ARG A 325 10.99 8.67 -19.69
C ARG A 325 11.39 7.62 -18.67
N VAL A 326 10.63 7.49 -17.58
CA VAL A 326 10.89 6.47 -16.55
C VAL A 326 10.55 5.08 -17.08
N PRO A 327 11.48 4.11 -17.06
CA PRO A 327 11.19 2.76 -17.51
C PRO A 327 10.20 2.03 -16.60
N THR A 328 9.17 1.41 -17.17
CA THR A 328 8.18 0.63 -16.40
C THR A 328 8.82 -0.53 -15.63
N ALA A 329 9.85 -1.15 -16.19
CA ALA A 329 10.63 -2.19 -15.53
C ALA A 329 11.24 -1.72 -14.21
N THR A 330 11.72 -0.46 -14.13
CA THR A 330 12.20 0.14 -12.87
C THR A 330 11.08 0.23 -11.84
N LEU A 331 9.92 0.70 -12.26
CA LEU A 331 8.75 0.84 -11.38
C LEU A 331 8.28 -0.53 -10.86
N ALA A 332 8.24 -1.54 -11.72
CA ALA A 332 7.90 -2.90 -11.34
C ALA A 332 8.83 -3.46 -10.26
N VAL A 333 10.14 -3.29 -10.40
CA VAL A 333 11.10 -3.76 -9.41
C VAL A 333 11.00 -3.00 -8.09
N ILE A 334 10.70 -1.70 -8.12
CA ILE A 334 10.43 -0.91 -6.91
C ILE A 334 9.23 -1.50 -6.14
N ILE A 335 8.15 -1.86 -6.84
CA ILE A 335 6.98 -2.51 -6.25
C ILE A 335 7.36 -3.87 -5.66
N ILE A 336 8.01 -4.75 -6.43
CA ILE A 336 8.43 -6.08 -6.00
C ILE A 336 9.30 -5.99 -4.73
N CYS A 337 10.34 -5.16 -4.76
CA CYS A 337 11.25 -5.02 -3.62
C CYS A 337 10.56 -4.46 -2.37
N THR A 338 9.62 -3.54 -2.56
CA THR A 338 8.87 -2.95 -1.45
C THR A 338 7.88 -3.95 -0.87
N ALA A 339 7.17 -4.70 -1.71
CA ALA A 339 6.28 -5.78 -1.30
C ALA A 339 7.03 -6.86 -0.50
N TRP A 340 8.17 -7.30 -1.00
CA TRP A 340 8.99 -8.33 -0.35
C TRP A 340 9.52 -7.90 1.01
N LYS A 341 9.90 -6.62 1.18
CA LYS A 341 10.33 -6.05 2.47
C LYS A 341 9.21 -6.02 3.52
N LYS A 342 7.96 -6.00 3.11
CA LYS A 342 6.78 -5.99 3.99
C LYS A 342 6.41 -7.39 4.50
N VAL A 343 6.92 -8.46 3.88
CA VAL A 343 6.63 -9.84 4.29
C VAL A 343 7.11 -10.10 5.71
N ARG A 344 6.23 -10.59 6.55
CA ARG A 344 6.47 -10.85 7.98
C ARG A 344 7.08 -12.22 8.22
N PHE A 345 8.28 -12.47 7.72
CA PHE A 345 8.99 -13.75 7.86
C PHE A 345 9.12 -14.23 9.31
N LYS A 346 9.28 -13.31 10.27
CA LYS A 346 9.35 -13.67 11.69
C LYS A 346 8.05 -14.31 12.17
N ALA A 347 6.90 -13.80 11.75
CA ALA A 347 5.60 -14.34 12.10
C ALA A 347 5.39 -15.75 11.51
N ILE A 348 5.78 -15.94 10.23
CA ILE A 348 5.75 -17.23 9.55
C ILE A 348 6.66 -18.25 10.29
N LYS A 349 7.89 -17.89 10.58
CA LYS A 349 8.82 -18.75 11.33
C LYS A 349 8.31 -19.13 12.71
N THR A 350 7.66 -18.19 13.42
CA THR A 350 7.08 -18.46 14.74
C THR A 350 5.91 -19.44 14.65
N ALA A 351 5.06 -19.31 13.63
CA ALA A 351 3.96 -20.23 13.39
C ALA A 351 4.45 -21.67 13.12
N PHE A 352 5.54 -21.82 12.38
CA PHE A 352 6.11 -23.14 12.03
C PHE A 352 6.91 -23.80 13.17
N LYS A 353 7.21 -23.08 14.26
CA LYS A 353 7.88 -23.63 15.44
C LYS A 353 6.93 -24.15 16.52
N GLY A 354 5.63 -23.90 16.40
CA GLY A 354 4.63 -24.31 17.40
C GLY A 354 4.29 -25.81 17.40
N ASN A 355 3.61 -26.29 18.45
CA ASN A 355 3.17 -27.70 18.59
C ASN A 355 2.30 -28.19 17.40
N LYS A 356 1.63 -27.27 16.67
CA LYS A 356 0.79 -27.59 15.50
C LYS A 356 1.49 -27.20 14.18
N ARG A 357 2.82 -27.35 14.11
CA ARG A 357 3.63 -26.91 12.96
C ARG A 357 3.14 -27.46 11.62
N VAL A 358 2.79 -28.75 11.55
CA VAL A 358 2.33 -29.39 10.31
C VAL A 358 1.03 -28.75 9.82
N LEU A 359 0.06 -28.57 10.70
CA LEU A 359 -1.21 -27.90 10.37
C LEU A 359 -0.98 -26.44 9.94
N ALA A 360 -0.07 -25.73 10.59
CA ALA A 360 0.29 -24.35 10.22
C ALA A 360 0.96 -24.27 8.83
N ILE A 361 1.80 -25.22 8.48
CA ILE A 361 2.43 -25.30 7.16
C ILE A 361 1.40 -25.62 6.08
N ILE A 362 0.52 -26.62 6.32
CA ILE A 362 -0.53 -27.00 5.38
C ILE A 362 -1.50 -25.82 5.17
N ALA A 363 -1.95 -25.17 6.26
CA ALA A 363 -2.83 -24.01 6.16
C ALA A 363 -2.17 -22.84 5.42
N PHE A 364 -0.88 -22.57 5.69
CA PHE A 364 -0.12 -21.54 4.99
C PHE A 364 -0.01 -21.87 3.49
N ALA A 365 0.38 -23.08 3.12
CA ALA A 365 0.49 -23.50 1.73
C ALA A 365 -0.87 -23.44 1.02
N ALA A 366 -1.95 -23.92 1.65
CA ALA A 366 -3.30 -23.80 1.11
C ALA A 366 -3.72 -22.35 0.88
N MET A 367 -3.47 -21.44 1.85
CA MET A 367 -3.77 -20.02 1.69
C MET A 367 -2.99 -19.40 0.53
N VAL A 368 -1.70 -19.73 0.39
CA VAL A 368 -0.86 -19.20 -0.70
C VAL A 368 -1.37 -19.70 -2.05
N VAL A 369 -1.66 -20.99 -2.18
CA VAL A 369 -2.21 -21.56 -3.42
C VAL A 369 -3.56 -20.91 -3.76
N LEU A 370 -4.48 -20.85 -2.81
CA LEU A 370 -5.79 -20.22 -3.02
C LEU A 370 -5.66 -18.73 -3.40
N GLY A 371 -4.75 -17.98 -2.76
CA GLY A 371 -4.54 -16.56 -3.06
C GLY A 371 -3.92 -16.28 -4.41
N ILE A 372 -3.12 -17.20 -4.96
CA ILE A 372 -2.51 -17.06 -6.29
C ILE A 372 -3.47 -17.51 -7.39
N PHE A 373 -4.15 -18.65 -7.20
CA PHE A 373 -4.94 -19.30 -8.26
C PHE A 373 -6.40 -18.84 -8.31
N PHE A 374 -6.98 -18.41 -7.20
CA PHE A 374 -8.37 -17.95 -7.17
C PHE A 374 -8.47 -16.45 -6.96
N ASP A 375 -8.38 -16.00 -5.70
CA ASP A 375 -8.49 -14.60 -5.36
C ASP A 375 -7.80 -14.33 -4.01
N MET A 376 -6.82 -13.43 -4.00
CA MET A 376 -6.15 -13.06 -2.77
C MET A 376 -7.09 -12.35 -1.78
N VAL A 377 -8.09 -11.62 -2.29
CA VAL A 377 -9.05 -10.86 -1.46
C VAL A 377 -9.96 -11.81 -0.71
N VAL A 378 -10.49 -12.83 -1.38
CA VAL A 378 -11.29 -13.87 -0.73
C VAL A 378 -10.49 -14.57 0.38
N VAL A 379 -9.20 -14.84 0.16
CA VAL A 379 -8.34 -15.42 1.19
C VAL A 379 -8.16 -14.47 2.37
N ILE A 380 -7.96 -13.16 2.13
CA ILE A 380 -7.86 -12.15 3.18
C ILE A 380 -9.16 -12.12 3.99
N ASP A 381 -10.31 -12.16 3.35
CA ASP A 381 -11.62 -12.11 3.99
C ASP A 381 -11.91 -13.37 4.82
N VAL A 382 -11.66 -14.54 4.27
CA VAL A 382 -11.81 -15.81 4.99
C VAL A 382 -10.89 -15.87 6.22
N VAL A 383 -9.63 -15.45 6.06
CA VAL A 383 -8.67 -15.37 7.17
C VAL A 383 -9.14 -14.38 8.23
N SER A 384 -9.66 -13.23 7.83
CA SER A 384 -10.16 -12.22 8.75
C SER A 384 -11.38 -12.68 9.53
N LEU A 385 -12.35 -13.28 8.86
CA LEU A 385 -13.54 -13.85 9.48
C LEU A 385 -13.18 -14.99 10.44
N SER A 386 -12.26 -15.88 10.03
CA SER A 386 -11.79 -16.96 10.92
C SER A 386 -11.08 -16.42 12.16
N ALA A 387 -10.28 -15.34 12.01
CA ALA A 387 -9.64 -14.68 13.13
C ALA A 387 -10.65 -14.02 14.08
N LEU A 388 -11.71 -13.38 13.55
CA LEU A 388 -12.79 -12.83 14.35
C LEU A 388 -13.53 -13.93 15.14
N VAL A 389 -13.91 -15.02 14.49
CA VAL A 389 -14.57 -16.16 15.15
C VAL A 389 -13.68 -16.72 16.27
N TYR A 390 -12.37 -16.89 16.01
CA TYR A 390 -11.42 -17.32 17.02
C TYR A 390 -11.34 -16.35 18.21
N CYS A 391 -11.33 -15.05 17.97
CA CYS A 391 -11.32 -14.05 19.02
C CYS A 391 -12.59 -14.08 19.88
N PHE A 392 -13.76 -14.27 19.25
CA PHE A 392 -15.04 -14.42 19.95
C PHE A 392 -15.09 -15.67 20.83
N ASP A 393 -14.65 -16.82 20.29
CA ASP A 393 -14.64 -18.09 21.04
C ASP A 393 -13.66 -18.01 22.22
N ARG A 394 -12.48 -17.42 22.02
CA ARG A 394 -11.52 -17.18 23.11
C ARG A 394 -12.11 -16.30 24.22
N ARG A 395 -12.87 -15.25 23.87
CA ARG A 395 -13.56 -14.40 24.86
C ARG A 395 -14.59 -15.19 25.66
N ARG A 396 -15.41 -15.97 24.97
CA ARG A 396 -16.40 -16.84 25.63
C ARG A 396 -15.72 -17.76 26.64
N ARG A 397 -14.59 -18.36 26.28
CA ARG A 397 -13.84 -19.26 27.18
C ARG A 397 -13.26 -18.53 28.39
N VAL A 398 -12.67 -17.34 28.16
CA VAL A 398 -12.10 -16.52 29.25
C VAL A 398 -13.20 -16.06 30.21
N ARG A 399 -14.34 -15.59 29.68
CA ARG A 399 -15.47 -15.16 30.49
C ARG A 399 -16.04 -16.33 31.33
N LYS A 400 -16.28 -17.48 30.72
CA LYS A 400 -16.73 -18.69 31.44
C LYS A 400 -15.75 -19.16 32.53
N LYS A 401 -14.44 -18.99 32.27
CA LYS A 401 -13.40 -19.29 33.27
C LYS A 401 -13.40 -18.28 34.42
N ALA A 402 -13.63 -17.01 34.17
CA ALA A 402 -13.76 -15.97 35.19
C ALA A 402 -15.02 -16.18 36.03
N GLU A 403 -16.17 -16.51 35.41
CA GLU A 403 -17.44 -16.82 36.09
C GLU A 403 -17.30 -18.06 36.99
N ARG A 404 -16.65 -19.13 36.54
CA ARG A 404 -16.37 -20.30 37.38
C ARG A 404 -15.44 -19.99 38.56
N LEU A 405 -14.45 -19.12 38.38
CA LEU A 405 -13.56 -18.74 39.47
C LEU A 405 -14.27 -17.88 40.52
N SER A 406 -15.20 -17.01 40.12
CA SER A 406 -16.02 -16.21 41.05
C SER A 406 -16.98 -17.12 41.86
N GLU A 407 -17.64 -18.09 41.18
CA GLU A 407 -18.51 -19.06 41.85
C GLU A 407 -17.76 -19.96 42.88
N LEU A 408 -16.51 -20.32 42.58
CA LEU A 408 -15.66 -21.07 43.48
C LEU A 408 -15.19 -20.22 44.67
N HIS A 409 -15.02 -18.94 44.47
CA HIS A 409 -14.65 -18.00 45.57
C HIS A 409 -15.83 -17.76 46.52
N GLU A 410 -17.03 -17.58 45.97
CA GLU A 410 -18.27 -17.46 46.77
C GLU A 410 -18.62 -18.73 47.56
N LYS A 411 -18.27 -19.93 47.06
CA LYS A 411 -18.51 -21.20 47.78
C LYS A 411 -17.50 -21.51 48.87
N ASN A 412 -16.35 -20.79 48.89
CA ASN A 412 -15.28 -20.98 49.89
C ASN A 412 -15.28 -19.88 50.99
N ILE A 413 -16.24 -18.98 50.95
CA ILE A 413 -16.58 -18.02 52.01
C ILE A 413 -17.84 -18.52 52.73
#